data_8825baedba89fbeeac443b3c9440a2f3
#
_entry.id   8825baedba89fbeeac443b3c9440a2f3
#
_cell.length_a   1.000
_cell.length_b   1.000
_cell.length_c   1.000
_cell.angle_alpha   90.00
_cell.angle_beta   90.00
_cell.angle_gamma   90.00
#
_symmetry.space_group_name_H-M   'P 1'
#
loop_
_entity.id
_entity.type
_entity.pdbx_description
1 polymer ?
#
loop_
_entity_poly.entity_id
_entity_poly.type
_entity_poly.pdbx_seq_one_letter_code
_entity_poly.pdbx_strand_id
1 'polypeptide(L)'
;MNNLTLVIPAKYDKNSLPIVLKELENLKLDKIVVIPSYDQDTREAIKDFNCQIIEQKGEGFGSALIEGINKVQTKYLCIFNADGSFDPKYLNKMAELLNSKYDFIFNSRYISGGGSDDDTFLTFIGNKFFTALCKVLFKLDISDVLFTYVMGKSEAFKFLELKNTDFTFCIELPVKAKICNFKCTSYPSYERSRISGKKKVNEFKDGFLILISIISLFIKKI
;
A
#
# COMPACT_ATOMS: atom_id res chain seq x y z
N MET A 1 13.83 -11.44 -8.54
CA MET A 1 12.72 -11.14 -7.59
C MET A 1 12.14 -12.38 -6.89
N ASN A 2 12.85 -13.49 -6.84
CA ASN A 2 12.36 -14.80 -6.33
C ASN A 2 12.01 -14.84 -4.82
N ASN A 3 12.06 -13.72 -4.11
CA ASN A 3 11.75 -13.62 -2.67
C ASN A 3 10.82 -12.46 -2.35
N LEU A 4 9.94 -12.10 -3.29
CA LEU A 4 8.99 -11.00 -3.16
C LEU A 4 7.57 -11.49 -3.38
N THR A 5 6.67 -11.14 -2.47
CA THR A 5 5.22 -11.33 -2.63
C THR A 5 4.54 -9.96 -2.78
N LEU A 6 3.68 -9.84 -3.77
CA LEU A 6 2.75 -8.70 -3.86
C LEU A 6 1.48 -9.04 -3.05
N VAL A 7 1.09 -8.12 -2.17
CA VAL A 7 -0.20 -8.16 -1.45
C VAL A 7 -1.15 -7.19 -2.15
N ILE A 8 -2.21 -7.72 -2.75
CA ILE A 8 -3.12 -6.99 -3.64
C ILE A 8 -4.53 -7.03 -3.02
N PRO A 9 -4.97 -5.98 -2.30
CA PRO A 9 -6.35 -5.86 -1.88
C PRO A 9 -7.23 -5.55 -3.10
N ALA A 10 -8.27 -6.35 -3.33
CA ALA A 10 -9.16 -6.18 -4.47
C ALA A 10 -10.62 -6.23 -4.04
N LYS A 11 -11.41 -5.28 -4.51
CA LYS A 11 -12.86 -5.20 -4.26
C LYS A 11 -13.53 -4.50 -5.44
N TYR A 12 -14.38 -5.25 -6.17
CA TYR A 12 -15.05 -4.80 -7.40
C TYR A 12 -14.06 -4.40 -8.51
N ASP A 13 -12.95 -5.13 -8.61
CA ASP A 13 -11.87 -4.85 -9.54
C ASP A 13 -11.83 -5.86 -10.71
N LYS A 14 -12.97 -6.48 -11.06
CA LYS A 14 -13.09 -7.50 -12.12
C LYS A 14 -12.55 -7.06 -13.49
N ASN A 15 -12.58 -5.77 -13.79
CA ASN A 15 -12.14 -5.23 -15.07
C ASN A 15 -10.66 -4.81 -15.08
N SER A 16 -10.10 -4.42 -13.96
CA SER A 16 -8.71 -3.94 -13.85
C SER A 16 -7.75 -5.03 -13.41
N LEU A 17 -8.13 -5.84 -12.43
CA LEU A 17 -7.23 -6.83 -11.83
C LEU A 17 -6.68 -7.86 -12.83
N PRO A 18 -7.46 -8.42 -13.80
CA PRO A 18 -6.90 -9.30 -14.83
C PRO A 18 -5.80 -8.62 -15.66
N ILE A 19 -5.94 -7.33 -15.98
CA ILE A 19 -4.95 -6.55 -16.73
C ILE A 19 -3.69 -6.37 -15.88
N VAL A 20 -3.85 -6.03 -14.61
CA VAL A 20 -2.74 -5.91 -13.64
C VAL A 20 -1.99 -7.24 -13.50
N LEU A 21 -2.70 -8.36 -13.32
CA LEU A 21 -2.07 -9.66 -13.18
C LEU A 21 -1.32 -10.10 -14.46
N LYS A 22 -1.84 -9.76 -15.63
CA LYS A 22 -1.18 -9.99 -16.92
C LYS A 22 0.10 -9.14 -17.05
N GLU A 23 0.07 -7.88 -16.63
CA GLU A 23 1.26 -7.02 -16.60
C GLU A 23 2.36 -7.57 -15.68
N LEU A 24 1.96 -8.27 -14.60
CA LEU A 24 2.85 -8.89 -13.63
C LEU A 24 3.28 -10.33 -14.01
N GLU A 25 2.80 -10.90 -15.10
CA GLU A 25 2.97 -12.32 -15.43
C GLU A 25 4.45 -12.70 -15.64
N ASN A 26 5.21 -11.84 -16.32
CA ASN A 26 6.62 -12.07 -16.63
C ASN A 26 7.55 -11.83 -15.43
N LEU A 27 7.04 -11.34 -14.32
CA LEU A 27 7.81 -11.11 -13.11
C LEU A 27 7.78 -12.37 -12.22
N LYS A 28 8.96 -12.90 -11.91
CA LYS A 28 9.11 -14.07 -11.01
C LYS A 28 8.90 -13.62 -9.56
N LEU A 29 7.64 -13.46 -9.15
CA LEU A 29 7.22 -13.07 -7.80
C LEU A 29 5.88 -13.72 -7.45
N ASP A 30 5.64 -13.90 -6.16
CA ASP A 30 4.38 -14.41 -5.66
C ASP A 30 3.33 -13.29 -5.59
N LYS A 31 2.07 -13.67 -5.77
CA LYS A 31 0.93 -12.75 -5.70
C LYS A 31 -0.12 -13.30 -4.75
N ILE A 32 -0.48 -12.52 -3.74
CA ILE A 32 -1.60 -12.78 -2.82
C ILE A 32 -2.65 -11.73 -3.09
N VAL A 33 -3.81 -12.17 -3.57
CA VAL A 33 -4.98 -11.30 -3.83
C VAL A 33 -5.99 -11.52 -2.70
N VAL A 34 -6.38 -10.44 -2.02
CA VAL A 34 -7.34 -10.51 -0.91
C VAL A 34 -8.67 -9.92 -1.37
N ILE A 35 -9.72 -10.74 -1.40
CA ILE A 35 -11.02 -10.40 -1.99
C ILE A 35 -12.13 -10.69 -0.97
N PRO A 36 -13.10 -9.76 -0.75
CA PRO A 36 -14.28 -10.03 0.07
C PRO A 36 -15.08 -11.23 -0.45
N SER A 37 -15.68 -12.01 0.47
CA SER A 37 -16.44 -13.22 0.12
C SER A 37 -17.60 -12.97 -0.85
N TYR A 38 -18.20 -11.79 -0.78
CA TYR A 38 -19.33 -11.39 -1.63
C TYR A 38 -18.92 -10.89 -3.03
N ASP A 39 -17.62 -10.68 -3.31
CA ASP A 39 -17.14 -10.21 -4.63
C ASP A 39 -16.73 -11.39 -5.52
N GLN A 40 -17.73 -12.19 -5.90
CA GLN A 40 -17.53 -13.35 -6.75
C GLN A 40 -17.08 -12.99 -8.17
N ASP A 41 -17.53 -11.83 -8.67
CA ASP A 41 -17.15 -11.35 -10.01
C ASP A 41 -15.65 -11.12 -10.14
N THR A 42 -15.03 -10.45 -9.16
CA THR A 42 -13.58 -10.24 -9.16
C THR A 42 -12.83 -11.57 -9.02
N ARG A 43 -13.33 -12.47 -8.17
CA ARG A 43 -12.74 -13.81 -7.97
C ARG A 43 -12.77 -14.64 -9.26
N GLU A 44 -13.91 -14.67 -9.95
CA GLU A 44 -14.05 -15.42 -11.19
C GLU A 44 -13.19 -14.86 -12.33
N ALA A 45 -13.05 -13.52 -12.39
CA ALA A 45 -12.25 -12.85 -13.41
C ALA A 45 -10.75 -13.21 -13.35
N ILE A 46 -10.26 -13.71 -12.21
CA ILE A 46 -8.84 -14.02 -12.02
C ILE A 46 -8.56 -15.49 -11.72
N LYS A 47 -9.55 -16.39 -11.82
CA LYS A 47 -9.41 -17.80 -11.45
C LYS A 47 -8.29 -18.57 -12.17
N ASP A 48 -7.98 -18.15 -13.40
CA ASP A 48 -6.97 -18.79 -14.26
C ASP A 48 -5.57 -18.15 -14.13
N PHE A 49 -5.44 -17.10 -13.32
CA PHE A 49 -4.16 -16.44 -13.10
C PHE A 49 -3.35 -17.12 -11.98
N ASN A 50 -2.03 -17.16 -12.15
CA ASN A 50 -1.13 -17.70 -11.12
C ASN A 50 -1.00 -16.71 -9.95
N CYS A 51 -1.96 -16.79 -9.02
CA CYS A 51 -1.99 -16.02 -7.77
C CYS A 51 -2.71 -16.81 -6.67
N GLN A 52 -2.34 -16.58 -5.42
CA GLN A 52 -3.08 -17.08 -4.27
C GLN A 52 -4.24 -16.14 -3.96
N ILE A 53 -5.48 -16.64 -4.01
CA ILE A 53 -6.66 -15.88 -3.61
C ILE A 53 -6.97 -16.18 -2.15
N ILE A 54 -7.11 -15.12 -1.34
CA ILE A 54 -7.52 -15.16 0.06
C ILE A 54 -8.87 -14.48 0.19
N GLU A 55 -9.79 -15.15 0.88
CA GLU A 55 -11.06 -14.54 1.25
C GLU A 55 -10.84 -13.58 2.44
N GLN A 56 -11.20 -12.31 2.25
CA GLN A 56 -11.17 -11.31 3.31
C GLN A 56 -12.23 -11.63 4.36
N LYS A 57 -11.81 -11.71 5.62
CA LYS A 57 -12.70 -11.99 6.76
C LYS A 57 -13.20 -10.72 7.43
N GLY A 58 -12.32 -9.75 7.63
CA GLY A 58 -12.67 -8.45 8.19
C GLY A 58 -13.13 -7.47 7.12
N GLU A 59 -13.57 -6.29 7.55
CA GLU A 59 -13.99 -5.23 6.64
C GLU A 59 -12.93 -4.14 6.52
N GLY A 60 -12.87 -3.48 5.36
CA GLY A 60 -12.03 -2.33 5.09
C GLY A 60 -10.72 -2.65 4.39
N PHE A 61 -10.10 -1.60 3.87
CA PHE A 61 -8.86 -1.67 3.09
C PHE A 61 -7.68 -2.18 3.91
N GLY A 62 -7.51 -1.65 5.13
CA GLY A 62 -6.45 -2.07 6.03
C GLY A 62 -6.60 -3.53 6.48
N SER A 63 -7.85 -4.02 6.71
CA SER A 63 -8.11 -5.43 7.01
C SER A 63 -7.61 -6.34 5.91
N ALA A 64 -7.93 -6.04 4.64
CA ALA A 64 -7.45 -6.83 3.51
C ALA A 64 -5.91 -6.87 3.45
N LEU A 65 -5.25 -5.74 3.70
CA LEU A 65 -3.79 -5.67 3.73
C LEU A 65 -3.21 -6.48 4.88
N ILE A 66 -3.74 -6.35 6.10
CA ILE A 66 -3.28 -7.09 7.29
C ILE A 66 -3.42 -8.60 7.06
N GLU A 67 -4.55 -9.03 6.54
CA GLU A 67 -4.80 -10.45 6.25
C GLU A 67 -3.84 -11.01 5.20
N GLY A 68 -3.59 -10.24 4.13
CA GLY A 68 -2.62 -10.60 3.11
C GLY A 68 -1.18 -10.63 3.63
N ILE A 69 -0.75 -9.61 4.38
CA ILE A 69 0.59 -9.51 4.99
C ILE A 69 0.87 -10.73 5.89
N ASN A 70 -0.11 -11.17 6.67
CA ASN A 70 0.03 -12.32 7.57
C ASN A 70 0.20 -13.66 6.83
N LYS A 71 -0.12 -13.73 5.55
CA LYS A 71 0.06 -14.93 4.71
C LYS A 71 1.37 -14.97 3.94
N VAL A 72 2.09 -13.85 3.88
CA VAL A 72 3.37 -13.77 3.17
C VAL A 72 4.42 -14.65 3.84
N GLN A 73 5.12 -15.46 3.02
CA GLN A 73 6.21 -16.34 3.45
C GLN A 73 7.57 -15.94 2.87
N THR A 74 7.58 -15.09 1.85
CA THR A 74 8.81 -14.58 1.22
C THR A 74 9.51 -13.54 2.10
N LYS A 75 10.78 -13.31 1.82
CA LYS A 75 11.63 -12.35 2.56
C LYS A 75 11.11 -10.90 2.47
N TYR A 76 10.55 -10.54 1.31
CA TYR A 76 10.04 -9.21 1.02
C TYR A 76 8.57 -9.27 0.66
N LEU A 77 7.84 -8.24 0.99
CA LEU A 77 6.51 -8.00 0.49
C LEU A 77 6.36 -6.58 -0.04
N CYS A 78 5.46 -6.42 -0.99
CA CYS A 78 5.07 -5.12 -1.51
C CYS A 78 3.54 -5.02 -1.56
N ILE A 79 2.99 -3.93 -1.04
CA ILE A 79 1.59 -3.59 -1.22
C ILE A 79 1.43 -3.11 -2.66
N PHE A 80 0.47 -3.69 -3.40
CA PHE A 80 0.24 -3.37 -4.80
C PHE A 80 -1.26 -3.23 -5.09
N ASN A 81 -1.66 -2.23 -5.90
CA ASN A 81 -3.07 -1.97 -6.16
C ASN A 81 -3.64 -2.85 -7.27
N ALA A 82 -4.95 -3.17 -7.16
CA ALA A 82 -5.70 -3.93 -8.15
C ALA A 82 -6.23 -3.09 -9.33
N ASP A 83 -6.15 -1.75 -9.23
CA ASP A 83 -6.76 -0.81 -10.19
C ASP A 83 -5.84 -0.36 -11.33
N GLY A 84 -4.58 -0.79 -11.31
CA GLY A 84 -3.57 -0.47 -12.34
C GLY A 84 -2.84 0.85 -12.13
N SER A 85 -3.12 1.56 -11.03
CA SER A 85 -2.44 2.84 -10.74
C SER A 85 -0.96 2.69 -10.40
N PHE A 86 -0.53 1.52 -9.88
CA PHE A 86 0.87 1.27 -9.57
C PHE A 86 1.61 0.66 -10.78
N ASP A 87 2.77 1.24 -11.11
CA ASP A 87 3.58 0.78 -12.22
C ASP A 87 4.63 -0.23 -11.74
N PRO A 88 4.61 -1.48 -12.26
CA PRO A 88 5.55 -2.52 -11.85
C PRO A 88 7.03 -2.20 -12.10
N LYS A 89 7.35 -1.24 -12.97
CA LYS A 89 8.73 -0.86 -13.28
C LYS A 89 9.56 -0.43 -12.07
N TYR A 90 8.88 0.05 -11.00
CA TYR A 90 9.55 0.50 -9.78
C TYR A 90 9.97 -0.65 -8.85
N LEU A 91 9.39 -1.86 -8.99
CA LEU A 91 9.62 -2.99 -8.09
C LEU A 91 11.09 -3.41 -8.00
N ASN A 92 11.81 -3.44 -9.13
CA ASN A 92 13.23 -3.80 -9.14
C ASN A 92 14.06 -2.84 -8.28
N LYS A 93 13.86 -1.53 -8.47
CA LYS A 93 14.62 -0.52 -7.75
C LYS A 93 14.30 -0.49 -6.25
N MET A 94 13.04 -0.69 -5.90
CA MET A 94 12.64 -0.83 -4.49
C MET A 94 13.34 -2.03 -3.85
N ALA A 95 13.38 -3.18 -4.53
CA ALA A 95 14.06 -4.38 -4.03
C ALA A 95 15.58 -4.18 -3.88
N GLU A 96 16.23 -3.48 -4.79
CA GLU A 96 17.65 -3.10 -4.65
C GLU A 96 17.91 -2.26 -3.40
N LEU A 97 17.06 -1.26 -3.16
CA LEU A 97 17.18 -0.38 -1.99
C LEU A 97 16.98 -1.14 -0.67
N LEU A 98 16.03 -2.08 -0.62
CA LEU A 98 15.84 -2.95 0.54
C LEU A 98 17.05 -3.85 0.80
N ASN A 99 17.66 -4.39 -0.24
CA ASN A 99 18.85 -5.23 -0.10
C ASN A 99 20.06 -4.43 0.41
N SER A 100 20.10 -3.11 0.22
CA SER A 100 21.25 -2.28 0.60
C SER A 100 21.27 -1.95 2.10
N LYS A 101 20.25 -1.24 2.60
CA LYS A 101 20.27 -0.73 3.97
C LYS A 101 18.92 -0.38 4.61
N TYR A 102 17.80 -0.50 3.88
CA TYR A 102 16.49 -0.09 4.36
C TYR A 102 15.63 -1.28 4.78
N ASP A 103 14.66 -1.02 5.63
CA ASP A 103 13.65 -1.99 6.04
C ASP A 103 12.33 -1.75 5.30
N PHE A 104 12.05 -0.49 4.95
CA PHE A 104 10.90 -0.07 4.16
C PHE A 104 11.28 0.96 3.10
N ILE A 105 10.68 0.81 1.91
CA ILE A 105 10.70 1.79 0.82
C ILE A 105 9.27 2.27 0.61
N PHE A 106 9.04 3.55 0.85
CA PHE A 106 7.76 4.23 0.62
C PHE A 106 7.86 4.99 -0.71
N ASN A 107 7.11 4.58 -1.71
CA ASN A 107 7.06 5.36 -2.93
C ASN A 107 6.40 6.71 -2.68
N SER A 108 6.76 7.69 -3.48
CA SER A 108 6.27 9.06 -3.32
C SER A 108 5.97 9.70 -4.67
N ARG A 109 4.79 10.30 -4.74
CA ARG A 109 4.35 11.11 -5.87
C ARG A 109 4.92 12.54 -5.83
N TYR A 110 5.45 12.97 -4.68
CA TYR A 110 5.71 14.39 -4.36
C TYR A 110 7.19 14.75 -4.22
N ILE A 111 8.08 13.89 -4.64
CA ILE A 111 9.52 14.21 -4.77
C ILE A 111 9.93 14.23 -6.24
N SER A 112 11.08 14.84 -6.56
CA SER A 112 11.58 14.96 -7.93
C SER A 112 11.62 13.58 -8.62
N GLY A 113 10.98 13.47 -9.78
CA GLY A 113 10.81 12.21 -10.51
C GLY A 113 9.53 11.44 -10.18
N GLY A 114 8.72 11.90 -9.22
CA GLY A 114 7.38 11.39 -8.93
C GLY A 114 6.29 12.20 -9.61
N GLY A 115 5.04 11.73 -9.51
CA GLY A 115 3.86 12.40 -10.04
C GLY A 115 2.61 11.53 -9.89
N SER A 116 1.44 12.06 -10.28
CA SER A 116 0.18 11.33 -10.28
C SER A 116 -0.76 11.86 -11.36
N ASP A 117 -1.39 10.94 -12.08
CA ASP A 117 -2.53 11.21 -12.96
C ASP A 117 -3.88 11.06 -12.22
N ASP A 118 -3.88 10.54 -10.99
CA ASP A 118 -5.09 10.24 -10.20
C ASP A 118 -5.38 11.30 -9.12
N ASP A 119 -4.41 12.16 -8.79
CA ASP A 119 -4.60 13.20 -7.80
C ASP A 119 -5.46 14.35 -8.34
N THR A 120 -6.48 14.72 -7.56
CA THR A 120 -7.16 16.01 -7.70
C THR A 120 -6.41 17.07 -6.92
N PHE A 121 -6.68 18.35 -7.18
CA PHE A 121 -6.11 19.45 -6.40
C PHE A 121 -6.39 19.32 -4.90
N LEU A 122 -7.60 18.87 -4.54
CA LEU A 122 -7.99 18.67 -3.14
C LEU A 122 -7.21 17.53 -2.49
N THR A 123 -7.08 16.38 -3.17
CA THR A 123 -6.29 15.26 -2.64
C THR A 123 -4.81 15.58 -2.54
N PHE A 124 -4.26 16.32 -3.50
CA PHE A 124 -2.89 16.80 -3.44
C PHE A 124 -2.62 17.66 -2.18
N ILE A 125 -3.48 18.65 -1.91
CA ILE A 125 -3.34 19.51 -0.72
C ILE A 125 -3.49 18.67 0.56
N GLY A 126 -4.51 17.80 0.63
CA GLY A 126 -4.73 16.94 1.78
C GLY A 126 -3.54 16.01 2.06
N ASN A 127 -3.02 15.38 1.03
CA ASN A 127 -1.86 14.50 1.15
C ASN A 127 -0.60 15.24 1.64
N LYS A 128 -0.36 16.44 1.12
CA LYS A 128 0.74 17.31 1.59
C LYS A 128 0.56 17.73 3.04
N PHE A 129 -0.66 18.11 3.43
CA PHE A 129 -1.00 18.51 4.79
C PHE A 129 -0.76 17.36 5.78
N PHE A 130 -1.31 16.17 5.52
CA PHE A 130 -1.14 15.01 6.41
C PHE A 130 0.32 14.55 6.48
N THR A 131 1.04 14.60 5.35
CA THR A 131 2.47 14.31 5.33
C THR A 131 3.27 15.30 6.19
N ALA A 132 2.99 16.60 6.07
CA ALA A 132 3.65 17.63 6.88
C ALA A 132 3.34 17.45 8.38
N LEU A 133 2.07 17.17 8.71
CA LEU A 133 1.66 16.93 10.09
C LEU A 133 2.40 15.71 10.70
N CYS A 134 2.49 14.61 9.97
CA CYS A 134 3.23 13.43 10.41
C CYS A 134 4.74 13.70 10.54
N LYS A 135 5.33 14.49 9.64
CA LYS A 135 6.73 14.91 9.77
C LYS A 135 6.99 15.69 11.05
N VAL A 136 6.10 16.62 11.40
CA VAL A 136 6.25 17.43 12.61
C VAL A 136 6.06 16.59 13.87
N LEU A 137 4.97 15.79 13.95
CA LEU A 137 4.59 15.08 15.16
C LEU A 137 5.49 13.87 15.46
N PHE A 138 5.88 13.12 14.42
CA PHE A 138 6.62 11.86 14.56
C PHE A 138 8.06 11.92 14.05
N LYS A 139 8.50 13.08 13.52
CA LYS A 139 9.81 13.25 12.88
C LYS A 139 10.02 12.23 11.74
N LEU A 140 8.96 12.02 10.94
CA LEU A 140 9.00 11.13 9.80
C LEU A 140 9.87 11.71 8.68
N ASP A 141 10.71 10.88 8.10
CA ASP A 141 11.51 11.23 6.91
C ASP A 141 10.94 10.57 5.65
N ILE A 142 9.60 10.65 5.50
CA ILE A 142 8.84 10.13 4.36
C ILE A 142 8.09 11.28 3.70
N SER A 143 8.05 11.28 2.39
CA SER A 143 7.53 12.41 1.60
C SER A 143 6.08 12.27 1.13
N ASP A 144 5.47 11.08 1.29
CA ASP A 144 4.08 10.78 0.92
C ASP A 144 3.54 9.66 1.82
N VAL A 145 2.88 10.02 2.93
CA VAL A 145 2.42 9.04 3.94
C VAL A 145 1.15 8.32 3.56
N LEU A 146 0.37 8.84 2.60
CA LEU A 146 -0.90 8.25 2.20
C LEU A 146 -0.78 7.37 0.93
N PHE A 147 0.40 7.29 0.34
CA PHE A 147 0.64 6.46 -0.83
C PHE A 147 1.06 5.05 -0.42
N THR A 148 0.21 4.08 -0.68
CA THR A 148 0.40 2.70 -0.21
C THR A 148 1.30 1.85 -1.09
N TYR A 149 1.94 2.39 -2.11
CA TYR A 149 2.96 1.66 -2.86
C TYR A 149 4.24 1.53 -2.02
N VAL A 150 4.20 0.58 -1.10
CA VAL A 150 5.25 0.36 -0.10
C VAL A 150 5.80 -1.04 -0.23
N MET A 151 7.13 -1.16 -0.25
CA MET A 151 7.84 -2.44 -0.18
C MET A 151 8.67 -2.50 1.09
N GLY A 152 8.70 -3.66 1.76
CA GLY A 152 9.48 -3.84 2.97
C GLY A 152 9.85 -5.29 3.25
N LYS A 153 10.66 -5.48 4.30
CA LYS A 153 10.94 -6.81 4.83
C LYS A 153 9.68 -7.38 5.45
N SER A 154 9.31 -8.61 5.11
CA SER A 154 8.08 -9.25 5.59
C SER A 154 8.04 -9.36 7.11
N GLU A 155 9.19 -9.66 7.75
CA GLU A 155 9.32 -9.70 9.20
C GLU A 155 9.09 -8.32 9.83
N ALA A 156 9.58 -7.24 9.20
CA ALA A 156 9.35 -5.88 9.68
C ALA A 156 7.86 -5.51 9.62
N PHE A 157 7.16 -5.84 8.54
CA PHE A 157 5.71 -5.64 8.46
C PHE A 157 4.96 -6.39 9.58
N LYS A 158 5.30 -7.67 9.81
CA LYS A 158 4.67 -8.49 10.85
C LYS A 158 4.97 -7.97 12.26
N PHE A 159 6.18 -7.48 12.48
CA PHE A 159 6.61 -6.89 13.76
C PHE A 159 5.80 -5.65 14.15
N LEU A 160 5.33 -4.88 13.17
CA LEU A 160 4.55 -3.67 13.44
C LEU A 160 3.17 -3.95 14.06
N GLU A 161 2.65 -5.17 13.97
CA GLU A 161 1.32 -5.53 14.50
C GLU A 161 0.25 -4.48 14.15
N LEU A 162 0.11 -4.21 12.84
CA LEU A 162 -0.83 -3.23 12.31
C LEU A 162 -2.28 -3.60 12.67
N LYS A 163 -3.09 -2.62 13.06
CA LYS A 163 -4.45 -2.82 13.60
C LYS A 163 -5.54 -2.03 12.90
N ASN A 164 -5.18 -0.95 12.21
CA ASN A 164 -6.16 -0.10 11.54
C ASN A 164 -6.73 -0.82 10.31
N THR A 165 -8.03 -1.08 10.32
CA THR A 165 -8.71 -1.89 9.30
C THR A 165 -9.23 -1.07 8.11
N ASP A 166 -9.26 0.24 8.21
CA ASP A 166 -9.69 1.18 7.18
C ASP A 166 -8.52 1.89 6.47
N PHE A 167 -8.76 3.03 5.82
CA PHE A 167 -7.71 3.81 5.16
C PHE A 167 -6.70 4.45 6.13
N THR A 168 -6.97 4.48 7.43
CA THR A 168 -6.00 4.96 8.43
C THR A 168 -4.79 4.04 8.58
N PHE A 169 -4.85 2.82 8.02
CA PHE A 169 -3.68 1.94 7.82
C PHE A 169 -2.52 2.68 7.14
N CYS A 170 -2.81 3.58 6.18
CA CYS A 170 -1.80 4.35 5.45
C CYS A 170 -0.93 5.21 6.38
N ILE A 171 -1.50 5.67 7.50
CA ILE A 171 -0.78 6.44 8.52
C ILE A 171 -0.14 5.52 9.56
N GLU A 172 -0.85 4.48 9.99
CA GLU A 172 -0.34 3.57 11.01
C GLU A 172 0.99 2.94 10.58
N LEU A 173 1.09 2.47 9.36
CA LEU A 173 2.28 1.80 8.83
C LEU A 173 3.55 2.66 8.93
N PRO A 174 3.66 3.86 8.34
CA PRO A 174 4.87 4.66 8.41
C PRO A 174 5.15 5.20 9.83
N VAL A 175 4.12 5.53 10.60
CA VAL A 175 4.28 6.01 11.97
C VAL A 175 4.86 4.91 12.86
N LYS A 176 4.30 3.70 12.83
CA LYS A 176 4.84 2.55 13.59
C LYS A 176 6.24 2.17 13.11
N ALA A 177 6.50 2.16 11.82
CA ALA A 177 7.84 1.90 11.29
C ALA A 177 8.87 2.87 11.88
N LYS A 178 8.53 4.16 11.99
CA LYS A 178 9.39 5.17 12.62
C LYS A 178 9.57 4.94 14.10
N ILE A 179 8.49 4.69 14.84
CA ILE A 179 8.52 4.47 16.30
C ILE A 179 9.37 3.24 16.64
N CYS A 180 9.26 2.18 15.84
CA CYS A 180 10.07 0.96 15.98
C CYS A 180 11.50 1.10 15.43
N ASN A 181 11.93 2.31 15.05
CA ASN A 181 13.28 2.63 14.54
C ASN A 181 13.68 1.84 13.28
N PHE A 182 12.72 1.41 12.45
CA PHE A 182 13.03 0.85 11.15
C PHE A 182 13.61 1.90 10.21
N LYS A 183 14.56 1.48 9.38
CA LYS A 183 15.20 2.33 8.38
C LYS A 183 14.27 2.47 7.16
N CYS A 184 13.65 3.64 7.05
CA CYS A 184 12.73 3.98 5.98
C CYS A 184 13.36 4.97 4.99
N THR A 185 12.93 4.95 3.73
CA THR A 185 13.23 5.99 2.75
C THR A 185 12.08 6.18 1.79
N SER A 186 12.04 7.35 1.14
CA SER A 186 11.12 7.59 0.02
C SER A 186 11.82 7.34 -1.31
N TYR A 187 11.07 6.79 -2.28
CA TYR A 187 11.51 6.60 -3.65
C TYR A 187 10.50 7.22 -4.63
N PRO A 188 10.95 7.99 -5.64
CA PRO A 188 10.02 8.63 -6.56
C PRO A 188 9.29 7.59 -7.43
N SER A 189 7.99 7.74 -7.57
CA SER A 189 7.20 6.96 -8.51
C SER A 189 6.03 7.77 -9.07
N TYR A 190 5.64 7.42 -10.29
CA TYR A 190 4.51 8.01 -10.97
C TYR A 190 3.29 7.10 -10.79
N GLU A 191 2.21 7.67 -10.25
CA GLU A 191 0.92 7.00 -10.14
C GLU A 191 0.16 7.20 -11.44
N ARG A 192 -0.16 6.09 -12.12
CA ARG A 192 -0.93 6.09 -13.37
C ARG A 192 -2.42 6.33 -13.07
N SER A 193 -3.17 6.76 -14.06
CA SER A 193 -4.62 6.70 -14.01
C SER A 193 -5.07 5.25 -13.81
N ARG A 194 -6.11 5.04 -12.99
CA ARG A 194 -6.68 3.70 -12.81
C ARG A 194 -7.34 3.21 -14.10
N ILE A 195 -7.24 1.92 -14.35
CA ILE A 195 -7.80 1.26 -15.54
C ILE A 195 -9.33 1.28 -15.51
N SER A 196 -9.90 1.03 -14.32
CA SER A 196 -11.35 1.00 -14.13
C SER A 196 -11.73 1.27 -12.67
N GLY A 197 -13.02 1.45 -12.43
CA GLY A 197 -13.56 1.67 -11.09
C GLY A 197 -13.59 3.14 -10.68
N LYS A 198 -14.22 3.39 -9.53
CA LYS A 198 -14.29 4.72 -8.91
C LYS A 198 -13.36 4.78 -7.72
N LYS A 199 -12.86 5.96 -7.42
CA LYS A 199 -12.11 6.23 -6.19
C LYS A 199 -12.95 5.77 -4.99
N LYS A 200 -12.38 4.87 -4.17
CA LYS A 200 -13.07 4.28 -3.01
C LYS A 200 -12.94 5.16 -1.75
N VAL A 201 -12.06 6.15 -1.80
CA VAL A 201 -11.80 7.12 -0.72
C VAL A 201 -12.83 8.24 -0.77
N ASN A 202 -13.46 8.52 0.37
CA ASN A 202 -14.26 9.73 0.58
C ASN A 202 -13.36 10.79 1.23
N GLU A 203 -13.02 11.84 0.47
CA GLU A 203 -11.99 12.83 0.83
C GLU A 203 -12.25 13.49 2.20
N PHE A 204 -13.50 13.82 2.53
CA PHE A 204 -13.84 14.45 3.81
C PHE A 204 -13.92 13.44 4.97
N LYS A 205 -14.66 12.34 4.78
CA LYS A 205 -14.83 11.33 5.81
C LYS A 205 -13.51 10.67 6.17
N ASP A 206 -12.79 10.20 5.16
CA ASP A 206 -11.52 9.49 5.40
C ASP A 206 -10.43 10.47 5.85
N GLY A 207 -10.43 11.72 5.35
CA GLY A 207 -9.55 12.77 5.84
C GLY A 207 -9.74 13.05 7.34
N PHE A 208 -10.99 13.10 7.82
CA PHE A 208 -11.28 13.25 9.24
C PHE A 208 -10.81 12.05 10.07
N LEU A 209 -11.04 10.83 9.60
CA LEU A 209 -10.56 9.61 10.26
C LEU A 209 -9.02 9.55 10.30
N ILE A 210 -8.35 9.95 9.23
CA ILE A 210 -6.90 10.08 9.16
C ILE A 210 -6.40 11.05 10.23
N LEU A 211 -7.02 12.23 10.36
CA LEU A 211 -6.63 13.20 11.39
C LEU A 211 -6.77 12.64 12.80
N ILE A 212 -7.90 12.00 13.10
CA ILE A 212 -8.13 11.34 14.40
C ILE A 212 -7.06 10.25 14.64
N SER A 213 -6.76 9.46 13.63
CA SER A 213 -5.74 8.40 13.73
C SER A 213 -4.36 8.99 14.05
N ILE A 214 -3.95 10.08 13.37
CA ILE A 214 -2.69 10.78 13.64
C ILE A 214 -2.64 11.24 15.10
N ILE A 215 -3.69 11.90 15.58
CA ILE A 215 -3.77 12.41 16.97
C ILE A 215 -3.73 11.23 17.96
N SER A 216 -4.50 10.16 17.70
CA SER A 216 -4.51 8.97 18.55
C SER A 216 -3.14 8.32 18.67
N LEU A 217 -2.44 8.14 17.54
CA LEU A 217 -1.08 7.58 17.53
C LEU A 217 -0.09 8.48 18.29
N PHE A 218 -0.25 9.80 18.18
CA PHE A 218 0.62 10.75 18.89
C PHE A 218 0.41 10.73 20.40
N ILE A 219 -0.85 10.69 20.86
CA ILE A 219 -1.17 10.66 22.30
C ILE A 219 -0.75 9.34 22.93
N LYS A 220 -0.99 8.22 22.26
CA LYS A 220 -0.68 6.89 22.80
C LYS A 220 0.81 6.61 22.87
N LYS A 221 1.66 7.40 22.21
CA LYS A 221 3.12 7.17 22.11
C LYS A 221 3.45 5.69 21.90
N ILE A 222 2.67 5.06 20.99
CA ILE A 222 2.84 3.62 20.71
C ILE A 222 4.27 3.32 20.40
#